data_8d03c47ba602b1c1f88c02dba08ff0dd
#
_entry.id   8d03c47ba602b1c1f88c02dba08ff0dd
#
_cell.length_a   1.000
_cell.length_b   1.000
_cell.length_c   1.000
_cell.angle_alpha   90.00
_cell.angle_beta   90.00
_cell.angle_gamma   90.00
#
_symmetry.space_group_name_H-M   'P 1'
#
loop_
_entity.id
_entity.type
_entity.pdbx_description
1 polymer ?
#
loop_
_entity_poly.entity_id
_entity_poly.type
_entity_poly.pdbx_seq_one_letter_code
_entity_poly.pdbx_strand_id
1 'polypeptide(L)'
;MKIGIAINGEGRGHFSRARALAEILEERYEIAFWTPDHLAGELSTLFPKAEIHRIPHFSFVQTGFSLDYPATIAVNGALMLLAPRVCARIAREMGKTGITTLLSDFEPFSSRAAKSLGIPVLQLNHPSVVTRSFSFPSGISSFFHQIASKIVSRYMTAYADRKIICSFFDGDVGPIIRKELREKRTERGDYFVVYMKPMYRAWLEPVLDRLGREKFRVFPDAKEDYATTLARSRALIAPAGHQSISEALALGKPVFAIPVSGQYEQLLNAQKLRESGFGDYADFANIATALPAFIGAIHDFETAIARTRLAGTRAFRAAWTCEDQTFRAACMVENFIIESRIRPEWRRRNPALALLPGLF
;
A
#
# COMPACT_ATOMS: atom_id res chain seq x y z
N MET A 1 -2.03 24.46 -11.87
CA MET A 1 -0.79 24.17 -11.12
C MET A 1 -0.51 22.69 -11.26
N LYS A 2 0.76 22.32 -11.49
CA LYS A 2 1.14 20.93 -11.73
C LYS A 2 1.78 20.32 -10.49
N ILE A 3 1.36 19.08 -10.14
CA ILE A 3 1.91 18.29 -9.04
C ILE A 3 2.50 16.98 -9.57
N GLY A 4 3.52 16.47 -8.90
CA GLY A 4 4.11 15.17 -9.19
C GLY A 4 3.53 14.10 -8.28
N ILE A 5 3.33 12.88 -8.81
CA ILE A 5 2.99 11.69 -8.03
C ILE A 5 4.01 10.60 -8.36
N ALA A 6 4.77 10.16 -7.36
CA ALA A 6 5.77 9.11 -7.50
C ALA A 6 5.29 7.81 -6.83
N ILE A 7 5.37 6.70 -7.55
CA ILE A 7 4.76 5.42 -7.16
C ILE A 7 5.83 4.35 -7.07
N ASN A 8 5.89 3.65 -5.93
CA ASN A 8 6.69 2.44 -5.80
C ASN A 8 6.14 1.32 -6.68
N GLY A 9 7.03 0.53 -7.29
CA GLY A 9 6.66 -0.57 -8.18
C GLY A 9 6.34 -1.90 -7.52
N GLU A 10 6.56 -2.02 -6.23
CA GLU A 10 6.38 -3.30 -5.54
C GLU A 10 4.91 -3.51 -5.14
N GLY A 11 4.26 -4.43 -5.84
CA GLY A 11 2.86 -4.75 -5.62
C GLY A 11 1.87 -3.70 -6.14
N ARG A 12 0.59 -4.04 -6.10
CA ARG A 12 -0.50 -3.18 -6.62
C ARG A 12 -1.01 -2.14 -5.61
N GLY A 13 -0.63 -2.24 -4.35
CA GLY A 13 -1.15 -1.37 -3.29
C GLY A 13 -0.78 0.10 -3.45
N HIS A 14 0.47 0.38 -3.82
CA HIS A 14 0.96 1.73 -4.10
C HIS A 14 0.25 2.35 -5.31
N PHE A 15 0.09 1.57 -6.37
CA PHE A 15 -0.65 1.98 -7.55
C PHE A 15 -2.12 2.32 -7.22
N SER A 16 -2.82 1.46 -6.49
CA SER A 16 -4.23 1.66 -6.12
C SER A 16 -4.43 2.93 -5.29
N ARG A 17 -3.55 3.21 -4.33
CA ARG A 17 -3.63 4.45 -3.54
C ARG A 17 -3.32 5.69 -4.36
N ALA A 18 -2.24 5.67 -5.13
CA ALA A 18 -1.85 6.79 -5.98
C ALA A 18 -2.96 7.12 -7.01
N ARG A 19 -3.56 6.09 -7.63
CA ARG A 19 -4.71 6.23 -8.52
C ARG A 19 -5.89 6.88 -7.80
N ALA A 20 -6.28 6.37 -6.63
CA ALA A 20 -7.43 6.88 -5.87
C ALA A 20 -7.27 8.36 -5.48
N LEU A 21 -6.06 8.79 -5.16
CA LEU A 21 -5.76 10.19 -4.89
C LEU A 21 -5.72 11.04 -6.16
N ALA A 22 -5.10 10.52 -7.23
CA ALA A 22 -5.02 11.21 -8.51
C ALA A 22 -6.40 11.49 -9.11
N GLU A 23 -7.35 10.54 -9.02
CA GLU A 23 -8.74 10.68 -9.46
C GLU A 23 -9.47 11.88 -8.79
N ILE A 24 -9.08 12.27 -7.58
CA ILE A 24 -9.62 13.44 -6.89
C ILE A 24 -8.82 14.69 -7.22
N LEU A 25 -7.49 14.57 -7.23
CA LEU A 25 -6.60 15.73 -7.38
C LEU A 25 -6.58 16.29 -8.82
N GLU A 26 -6.83 15.46 -9.84
CA GLU A 26 -6.86 15.90 -11.25
C GLU A 26 -7.99 16.89 -11.56
N GLU A 27 -9.01 16.98 -10.71
CA GLU A 27 -10.07 17.99 -10.84
C GLU A 27 -9.53 19.43 -10.67
N ARG A 28 -8.40 19.59 -9.95
CA ARG A 28 -7.84 20.90 -9.59
C ARG A 28 -6.38 21.09 -9.99
N TYR A 29 -5.67 20.01 -10.30
CA TYR A 29 -4.23 20.02 -10.57
C TYR A 29 -3.92 19.26 -11.86
N GLU A 30 -2.96 19.76 -12.61
CA GLU A 30 -2.30 18.97 -13.63
C GLU A 30 -1.40 17.95 -12.93
N ILE A 31 -1.38 16.71 -13.42
CA ILE A 31 -0.63 15.60 -12.79
C ILE A 31 0.50 15.14 -13.71
N ALA A 32 1.66 14.92 -13.13
CA ALA A 32 2.76 14.16 -13.73
C ALA A 32 3.13 12.97 -12.84
N PHE A 33 3.24 11.78 -13.42
CA PHE A 33 3.59 10.56 -12.67
C PHE A 33 5.05 10.17 -12.89
N TRP A 34 5.72 9.74 -11.82
CA TRP A 34 6.97 9.00 -11.82
C TRP A 34 6.68 7.57 -11.39
N THR A 35 6.77 6.63 -12.31
CA THR A 35 6.28 5.28 -12.11
C THR A 35 7.16 4.24 -12.80
N PRO A 36 7.24 3.01 -12.28
CA PRO A 36 7.85 1.90 -12.98
C PRO A 36 7.18 1.60 -14.33
N ASP A 37 7.97 1.06 -15.25
CA ASP A 37 7.53 0.80 -16.64
C ASP A 37 6.26 -0.06 -16.72
N HIS A 38 6.16 -1.10 -15.90
CA HIS A 38 5.03 -2.03 -15.91
C HIS A 38 3.69 -1.41 -15.46
N LEU A 39 3.70 -0.22 -14.84
CA LEU A 39 2.50 0.52 -14.44
C LEU A 39 2.16 1.67 -15.39
N ALA A 40 3.12 2.09 -16.23
CA ALA A 40 3.00 3.28 -17.06
C ALA A 40 1.84 3.20 -18.07
N GLY A 41 1.65 2.03 -18.70
CA GLY A 41 0.58 1.83 -19.68
C GLY A 41 -0.81 1.97 -19.08
N GLU A 42 -1.05 1.39 -17.90
CA GLU A 42 -2.33 1.50 -17.20
C GLU A 42 -2.59 2.95 -16.76
N LEU A 43 -1.57 3.65 -16.24
CA LEU A 43 -1.70 5.07 -15.88
C LEU A 43 -2.00 5.96 -17.09
N SER A 44 -1.37 5.73 -18.23
CA SER A 44 -1.64 6.47 -19.47
C SER A 44 -3.09 6.30 -19.95
N THR A 45 -3.67 5.12 -19.74
CA THR A 45 -5.06 4.85 -20.09
C THR A 45 -6.02 5.54 -19.11
N LEU A 46 -5.72 5.50 -17.82
CA LEU A 46 -6.57 6.10 -16.77
C LEU A 46 -6.49 7.61 -16.75
N PHE A 47 -5.31 8.18 -17.02
CA PHE A 47 -5.02 9.61 -16.94
C PHE A 47 -4.41 10.10 -18.26
N PRO A 48 -5.19 10.20 -19.36
CA PRO A 48 -4.66 10.49 -20.70
C PRO A 48 -4.07 11.91 -20.85
N LYS A 49 -4.34 12.80 -19.91
CA LYS A 49 -3.79 14.16 -19.87
C LYS A 49 -2.53 14.27 -19.01
N ALA A 50 -2.18 13.24 -18.25
CA ALA A 50 -1.03 13.27 -17.36
C ALA A 50 0.28 12.94 -18.09
N GLU A 51 1.37 13.60 -17.69
CA GLU A 51 2.71 13.20 -18.12
C GLU A 51 3.17 11.96 -17.36
N ILE A 52 3.70 10.96 -18.06
CA ILE A 52 4.19 9.72 -17.47
C ILE A 52 5.70 9.59 -17.64
N HIS A 53 6.43 9.65 -16.54
CA HIS A 53 7.88 9.48 -16.48
C HIS A 53 8.24 8.11 -15.91
N ARG A 54 9.05 7.35 -16.65
CA ARG A 54 9.44 5.99 -16.24
C ARG A 54 10.68 6.02 -15.37
N ILE A 55 10.58 5.34 -14.23
CA ILE A 55 11.67 5.22 -13.26
C ILE A 55 11.97 3.75 -12.94
N PRO A 56 13.21 3.43 -12.55
CA PRO A 56 13.50 2.12 -11.98
C PRO A 56 12.85 1.97 -10.60
N HIS A 57 12.64 0.73 -10.17
CA HIS A 57 12.10 0.42 -8.87
C HIS A 57 12.88 -0.71 -8.20
N PHE A 58 12.77 -0.78 -6.88
CA PHE A 58 13.24 -1.92 -6.12
C PHE A 58 12.27 -3.09 -6.26
N SER A 59 12.83 -4.29 -6.36
CA SER A 59 12.06 -5.54 -6.47
C SER A 59 12.33 -6.43 -5.28
N PHE A 60 11.29 -7.04 -4.73
CA PHE A 60 11.42 -8.09 -3.71
C PHE A 60 11.39 -9.46 -4.38
N VAL A 61 12.42 -10.27 -4.10
CA VAL A 61 12.48 -11.66 -4.57
C VAL A 61 11.82 -12.55 -3.54
N GLN A 62 10.92 -13.41 -3.99
CA GLN A 62 10.22 -14.38 -3.15
C GLN A 62 10.57 -15.80 -3.62
N THR A 63 10.97 -16.66 -2.69
CA THR A 63 11.20 -18.08 -2.94
C THR A 63 10.20 -18.88 -2.10
N GLY A 64 9.31 -19.63 -2.74
CA GLY A 64 8.16 -20.22 -2.07
C GLY A 64 7.29 -19.14 -1.42
N PHE A 65 6.97 -19.29 -0.15
CA PHE A 65 6.14 -18.35 0.64
C PHE A 65 6.98 -17.37 1.49
N SER A 66 8.27 -17.22 1.19
CA SER A 66 9.18 -16.40 1.98
C SER A 66 9.88 -15.34 1.14
N LEU A 67 10.17 -14.21 1.76
CA LEU A 67 11.04 -13.19 1.18
C LEU A 67 12.50 -13.70 1.21
N ASP A 68 13.13 -13.69 0.04
CA ASP A 68 14.55 -14.04 -0.13
C ASP A 68 15.40 -12.76 -0.04
N TYR A 69 15.94 -12.48 1.14
CA TYR A 69 16.75 -11.28 1.37
C TYR A 69 18.06 -11.27 0.56
N PRO A 70 18.87 -12.37 0.51
CA PRO A 70 20.06 -12.40 -0.34
C PRO A 70 19.78 -12.13 -1.81
N ALA A 71 18.78 -12.79 -2.39
CA ALA A 71 18.38 -12.57 -3.78
C ALA A 71 17.82 -11.15 -3.99
N THR A 72 17.06 -10.62 -3.04
CA THR A 72 16.56 -9.25 -3.07
C THR A 72 17.72 -8.24 -3.08
N ILE A 73 18.74 -8.43 -2.25
CA ILE A 73 19.94 -7.57 -2.25
C ILE A 73 20.70 -7.70 -3.57
N ALA A 74 20.88 -8.91 -4.10
CA ALA A 74 21.59 -9.14 -5.35
C ALA A 74 20.92 -8.43 -6.54
N VAL A 75 19.58 -8.57 -6.68
CA VAL A 75 18.80 -7.94 -7.76
C VAL A 75 18.84 -6.41 -7.69
N ASN A 76 18.81 -5.85 -6.48
CA ASN A 76 18.80 -4.40 -6.30
C ASN A 76 20.18 -3.77 -6.17
N GLY A 77 21.26 -4.56 -6.03
CA GLY A 77 22.60 -4.06 -5.76
C GLY A 77 23.11 -3.07 -6.80
N ALA A 78 22.95 -3.38 -8.09
CA ALA A 78 23.33 -2.48 -9.19
C ALA A 78 22.53 -1.16 -9.14
N LEU A 79 21.23 -1.23 -8.86
CA LEU A 79 20.37 -0.05 -8.74
C LEU A 79 20.78 0.83 -7.55
N MET A 80 21.16 0.23 -6.43
CA MET A 80 21.66 0.98 -5.26
C MET A 80 22.96 1.72 -5.58
N LEU A 81 23.91 1.06 -6.27
CA LEU A 81 25.17 1.69 -6.71
C LEU A 81 24.94 2.83 -7.70
N LEU A 82 23.95 2.68 -8.58
CA LEU A 82 23.61 3.67 -9.61
C LEU A 82 22.63 4.74 -9.10
N ALA A 83 22.12 4.64 -7.89
CA ALA A 83 21.11 5.54 -7.33
C ALA A 83 21.43 7.04 -7.50
N PRO A 84 22.69 7.53 -7.29
CA PRO A 84 23.01 8.93 -7.54
C PRO A 84 22.79 9.36 -9.00
N ARG A 85 23.18 8.51 -9.97
CA ARG A 85 22.99 8.77 -11.40
C ARG A 85 21.52 8.73 -11.79
N VAL A 86 20.76 7.77 -11.23
CA VAL A 86 19.31 7.65 -11.41
C VAL A 86 18.62 8.90 -10.91
N CYS A 87 18.91 9.34 -9.69
CA CYS A 87 18.33 10.56 -9.11
C CYS A 87 18.68 11.80 -9.93
N ALA A 88 19.93 11.95 -10.40
CA ALA A 88 20.33 13.07 -11.23
C ALA A 88 19.62 13.10 -12.60
N ARG A 89 19.34 11.93 -13.21
CA ARG A 89 18.53 11.83 -14.42
C ARG A 89 17.08 12.28 -14.13
N ILE A 90 16.46 11.72 -13.10
CA ILE A 90 15.10 12.06 -12.70
C ILE A 90 15.00 13.56 -12.39
N ALA A 91 15.98 14.15 -11.69
CA ALA A 91 15.99 15.57 -11.39
C ALA A 91 16.03 16.45 -12.66
N ARG A 92 16.84 16.09 -13.65
CA ARG A 92 16.88 16.80 -14.94
C ARG A 92 15.56 16.74 -15.70
N GLU A 93 14.87 15.60 -15.68
CA GLU A 93 13.56 15.43 -16.29
C GLU A 93 12.51 16.22 -15.50
N MET A 94 12.50 16.04 -14.17
CA MET A 94 11.55 16.70 -13.25
C MET A 94 11.64 18.23 -13.31
N GLY A 95 12.84 18.78 -13.43
CA GLY A 95 13.04 20.23 -13.56
C GLY A 95 12.42 20.86 -14.81
N LYS A 96 12.11 20.07 -15.83
CA LYS A 96 11.45 20.53 -17.07
C LYS A 96 9.93 20.47 -16.99
N THR A 97 9.36 19.75 -16.04
CA THR A 97 7.91 19.52 -15.96
C THR A 97 7.14 20.65 -15.30
N GLY A 98 7.82 21.52 -14.55
CA GLY A 98 7.20 22.61 -13.82
C GLY A 98 6.34 22.18 -12.61
N ILE A 99 6.54 20.95 -12.09
CA ILE A 99 5.84 20.56 -10.86
C ILE A 99 6.29 21.42 -9.67
N THR A 100 5.35 21.73 -8.80
CA THR A 100 5.58 22.57 -7.61
C THR A 100 5.65 21.79 -6.31
N THR A 101 5.19 20.55 -6.31
CA THR A 101 5.14 19.66 -5.14
C THR A 101 5.17 18.21 -5.62
N LEU A 102 5.81 17.32 -4.87
CA LEU A 102 5.83 15.88 -5.12
C LEU A 102 5.07 15.15 -4.01
N LEU A 103 4.06 14.39 -4.38
CA LEU A 103 3.45 13.34 -3.57
C LEU A 103 4.17 12.02 -3.88
N SER A 104 4.72 11.36 -2.89
CA SER A 104 5.43 10.09 -3.06
C SER A 104 4.80 8.98 -2.24
N ASP A 105 4.49 7.86 -2.87
CA ASP A 105 4.08 6.64 -2.19
C ASP A 105 5.24 5.65 -2.15
N PHE A 106 6.09 5.81 -1.12
CA PHE A 106 7.21 4.93 -0.81
C PHE A 106 8.26 4.82 -1.95
N GLU A 107 8.45 5.92 -2.70
CA GLU A 107 9.39 5.97 -3.82
C GLU A 107 10.57 6.90 -3.50
N PRO A 108 11.81 6.38 -3.36
CA PRO A 108 12.94 7.15 -2.85
C PRO A 108 13.67 7.98 -3.91
N PHE A 109 13.70 7.54 -5.18
CA PHE A 109 14.53 8.20 -6.21
C PHE A 109 13.95 9.54 -6.63
N SER A 110 12.64 9.59 -6.90
CA SER A 110 11.93 10.83 -7.24
C SER A 110 11.87 11.78 -6.05
N SER A 111 11.71 11.24 -4.84
CA SER A 111 11.76 12.04 -3.60
C SER A 111 13.12 12.73 -3.44
N ARG A 112 14.22 12.01 -3.65
CA ARG A 112 15.58 12.56 -3.61
C ARG A 112 15.80 13.57 -4.73
N ALA A 113 15.34 13.28 -5.94
CA ALA A 113 15.42 14.19 -7.08
C ALA A 113 14.66 15.49 -6.82
N ALA A 114 13.43 15.42 -6.33
CA ALA A 114 12.64 16.60 -5.96
C ALA A 114 13.35 17.48 -4.92
N LYS A 115 13.92 16.85 -3.88
CA LYS A 115 14.66 17.59 -2.86
C LYS A 115 15.89 18.30 -3.40
N SER A 116 16.61 17.74 -4.37
CA SER A 116 17.75 18.39 -5.00
C SER A 116 17.36 19.63 -5.82
N LEU A 117 16.09 19.71 -6.24
CA LEU A 117 15.50 20.85 -6.95
C LEU A 117 14.79 21.85 -6.02
N GLY A 118 14.78 21.60 -4.71
CA GLY A 118 14.02 22.40 -3.75
C GLY A 118 12.50 22.23 -3.88
N ILE A 119 12.03 21.16 -4.51
CA ILE A 119 10.60 20.82 -4.62
C ILE A 119 10.16 20.14 -3.32
N PRO A 120 9.12 20.66 -2.63
CA PRO A 120 8.57 20.04 -1.43
C PRO A 120 8.05 18.63 -1.67
N VAL A 121 8.33 17.71 -0.73
CA VAL A 121 7.97 16.29 -0.82
C VAL A 121 7.06 15.88 0.33
N LEU A 122 5.87 15.39 -0.01
CA LEU A 122 4.97 14.71 0.89
C LEU A 122 5.07 13.20 0.67
N GLN A 123 5.44 12.44 1.69
CA GLN A 123 5.28 10.98 1.69
C GLN A 123 3.91 10.61 2.24
N LEU A 124 3.11 9.91 1.45
CA LEU A 124 1.85 9.32 1.88
C LEU A 124 1.87 7.84 1.53
N ASN A 125 1.99 6.99 2.53
CA ASN A 125 2.15 5.55 2.33
C ASN A 125 1.71 4.75 3.56
N HIS A 126 1.51 3.44 3.40
CA HIS A 126 1.24 2.52 4.50
C HIS A 126 2.53 1.94 5.12
N PRO A 127 3.57 1.50 4.35
CA PRO A 127 4.70 0.79 4.94
C PRO A 127 5.41 1.52 6.07
N SER A 128 5.29 2.84 6.15
CA SER A 128 5.84 3.63 7.26
C SER A 128 5.21 3.30 8.63
N VAL A 129 4.07 2.60 8.66
CA VAL A 129 3.43 2.17 9.91
C VAL A 129 4.35 1.31 10.78
N VAL A 130 5.26 0.54 10.17
CA VAL A 130 6.24 -0.29 10.90
C VAL A 130 7.18 0.55 11.79
N THR A 131 7.29 1.85 11.55
CA THR A 131 8.10 2.75 12.38
C THR A 131 7.37 3.24 13.62
N ARG A 132 6.04 3.19 13.64
CA ARG A 132 5.17 3.60 14.76
C ARG A 132 4.67 2.42 15.57
N SER A 133 4.26 1.36 14.89
CA SER A 133 3.71 0.19 15.54
C SER A 133 4.83 -0.73 16.04
N PHE A 134 4.61 -1.25 17.24
CA PHE A 134 5.47 -2.25 17.82
C PHE A 134 4.67 -3.54 18.00
N SER A 135 5.26 -4.68 17.62
CA SER A 135 4.78 -5.98 18.03
C SER A 135 5.92 -6.73 18.71
N PHE A 136 5.60 -7.50 19.74
CA PHE A 136 6.61 -8.36 20.36
C PHE A 136 6.99 -9.45 19.36
N PRO A 137 8.29 -9.55 18.98
CA PRO A 137 8.71 -10.57 18.04
C PRO A 137 8.56 -11.96 18.66
N SER A 138 8.00 -12.88 17.91
CA SER A 138 7.85 -14.29 18.29
C SER A 138 9.15 -15.10 18.16
N GLY A 139 10.32 -14.45 18.15
CA GLY A 139 11.63 -15.06 18.08
C GLY A 139 12.68 -14.18 17.40
N ILE A 140 13.93 -14.63 17.40
CA ILE A 140 15.09 -13.86 16.89
C ILE A 140 14.91 -13.47 15.41
N SER A 141 14.42 -14.38 14.57
CA SER A 141 14.19 -14.10 13.15
C SER A 141 13.16 -12.96 12.95
N SER A 142 12.06 -12.99 13.68
CA SER A 142 11.02 -11.93 13.65
C SER A 142 11.58 -10.56 14.08
N PHE A 143 12.47 -10.55 15.05
CA PHE A 143 13.15 -9.35 15.51
C PHE A 143 14.04 -8.73 14.41
N PHE A 144 14.84 -9.55 13.71
CA PHE A 144 15.66 -9.07 12.60
C PHE A 144 14.80 -8.53 11.44
N HIS A 145 13.71 -9.20 11.08
CA HIS A 145 12.79 -8.73 10.05
C HIS A 145 12.15 -7.39 10.43
N GLN A 146 11.81 -7.20 11.71
CA GLN A 146 11.28 -5.93 12.21
C GLN A 146 12.30 -4.79 12.06
N ILE A 147 13.55 -5.02 12.47
CA ILE A 147 14.63 -4.01 12.34
C ILE A 147 14.88 -3.69 10.87
N ALA A 148 15.03 -4.71 10.02
CA ALA A 148 15.24 -4.53 8.58
C ALA A 148 14.11 -3.70 7.95
N SER A 149 12.85 -4.01 8.26
CA SER A 149 11.69 -3.27 7.76
C SER A 149 11.70 -1.80 8.20
N LYS A 150 12.11 -1.51 9.43
CA LYS A 150 12.25 -0.13 9.92
C LYS A 150 13.36 0.64 9.21
N ILE A 151 14.51 0.00 8.96
CA ILE A 151 15.63 0.59 8.21
C ILE A 151 15.19 0.89 6.78
N VAL A 152 14.60 -0.09 6.10
CA VAL A 152 14.07 0.09 4.73
C VAL A 152 13.05 1.22 4.68
N SER A 153 12.09 1.24 5.61
CA SER A 153 11.07 2.31 5.65
C SER A 153 11.69 3.70 5.84
N ARG A 154 12.69 3.81 6.69
CA ARG A 154 13.42 5.09 6.88
C ARG A 154 14.16 5.51 5.62
N TYR A 155 14.84 4.59 4.94
CA TYR A 155 15.54 4.85 3.68
C TYR A 155 14.57 5.32 2.59
N MET A 156 13.48 4.57 2.39
CA MET A 156 12.48 4.85 1.35
C MET A 156 11.78 6.21 1.53
N THR A 157 11.72 6.71 2.75
CA THR A 157 11.01 7.97 3.09
C THR A 157 11.93 9.06 3.63
N ALA A 158 13.25 8.96 3.42
CA ALA A 158 14.25 9.85 4.03
C ALA A 158 14.10 11.31 3.60
N TYR A 159 13.65 11.59 2.39
CA TYR A 159 13.63 12.91 1.78
C TYR A 159 12.28 13.63 1.87
N ALA A 160 11.41 13.22 2.78
CA ALA A 160 10.12 13.86 3.01
C ALA A 160 10.21 15.14 3.86
N ASP A 161 9.46 16.18 3.48
CA ASP A 161 9.18 17.34 4.33
C ASP A 161 8.06 17.03 5.33
N ARG A 162 7.10 16.21 4.90
CA ARG A 162 6.02 15.67 5.75
C ARG A 162 5.74 14.22 5.39
N LYS A 163 5.34 13.44 6.41
CA LYS A 163 4.93 12.04 6.25
C LYS A 163 3.51 11.88 6.77
N ILE A 164 2.67 11.21 5.98
CA ILE A 164 1.31 10.81 6.31
C ILE A 164 1.24 9.29 6.16
N ILE A 165 0.85 8.59 7.20
CA ILE A 165 0.64 7.14 7.17
C ILE A 165 -0.84 6.87 6.96
N CYS A 166 -1.19 6.20 5.86
CA CYS A 166 -2.55 5.71 5.62
C CYS A 166 -2.65 4.25 6.09
N SER A 167 -3.58 3.98 7.00
CA SER A 167 -3.71 2.62 7.56
C SER A 167 -5.06 2.42 8.22
N PHE A 168 -5.53 1.17 8.28
CA PHE A 168 -6.69 0.80 9.08
C PHE A 168 -6.37 0.74 10.59
N PHE A 169 -5.08 0.85 10.97
CA PHE A 169 -4.58 0.93 12.34
C PHE A 169 -3.41 1.92 12.44
N ASP A 170 -3.28 2.63 13.53
CA ASP A 170 -2.16 3.53 13.87
C ASP A 170 -1.75 4.53 12.77
N GLY A 171 -2.68 4.88 11.86
CA GLY A 171 -2.45 5.83 10.78
C GLY A 171 -2.79 7.28 11.13
N ASP A 172 -2.27 8.24 10.35
CA ASP A 172 -2.71 9.64 10.36
C ASP A 172 -4.05 9.80 9.63
N VAL A 173 -4.30 8.90 8.69
CA VAL A 173 -5.53 8.79 7.91
C VAL A 173 -5.86 7.31 7.69
N GLY A 174 -7.12 7.00 7.58
CA GLY A 174 -7.60 5.64 7.33
C GLY A 174 -7.35 5.16 5.89
N PRO A 175 -7.96 4.03 5.51
CA PRO A 175 -7.84 3.44 4.18
C PRO A 175 -8.12 4.42 3.03
N ILE A 176 -7.35 4.27 1.95
CA ILE A 176 -7.53 5.01 0.70
C ILE A 176 -8.01 4.03 -0.35
N ILE A 177 -9.25 4.21 -0.82
CA ILE A 177 -9.98 3.24 -1.62
C ILE A 177 -10.25 3.79 -3.02
N ARG A 178 -10.04 2.98 -4.04
CA ARG A 178 -10.32 3.31 -5.44
C ARG A 178 -11.81 3.61 -5.66
N LYS A 179 -12.10 4.57 -6.56
CA LYS A 179 -13.46 4.97 -6.92
C LYS A 179 -14.34 3.78 -7.30
N GLU A 180 -13.82 2.86 -8.09
CA GLU A 180 -14.51 1.63 -8.49
C GLU A 180 -15.08 0.81 -7.33
N LEU A 181 -14.41 0.78 -6.19
CA LEU A 181 -14.86 0.07 -5.00
C LEU A 181 -15.75 0.95 -4.11
N ARG A 182 -15.44 2.25 -4.00
CA ARG A 182 -16.23 3.19 -3.19
C ARG A 182 -17.68 3.31 -3.66
N GLU A 183 -17.92 3.20 -4.97
CA GLU A 183 -19.23 3.35 -5.59
C GLU A 183 -20.02 2.03 -5.66
N LYS A 184 -19.42 0.90 -5.27
CA LYS A 184 -20.14 -0.37 -5.29
C LYS A 184 -21.13 -0.48 -4.14
N ARG A 185 -22.34 -0.89 -4.47
CA ARG A 185 -23.30 -1.36 -3.47
C ARG A 185 -22.83 -2.70 -2.89
N THR A 186 -22.71 -2.76 -1.60
CA THR A 186 -22.28 -3.98 -0.89
C THR A 186 -23.50 -4.89 -0.64
N GLU A 187 -23.32 -6.18 -0.92
CA GLU A 187 -24.31 -7.22 -0.66
C GLU A 187 -23.65 -8.34 0.16
N ARG A 188 -24.43 -9.06 0.94
CA ARG A 188 -23.95 -10.24 1.67
C ARG A 188 -24.23 -11.48 0.83
N GLY A 189 -23.23 -11.92 0.11
CA GLY A 189 -23.30 -13.15 -0.68
C GLY A 189 -23.05 -14.44 0.12
N ASP A 190 -23.04 -15.54 -0.58
CA ASP A 190 -22.81 -16.89 -0.08
C ASP A 190 -21.46 -17.47 -0.46
N TYR A 191 -20.61 -16.68 -1.15
CA TYR A 191 -19.30 -17.08 -1.62
C TYR A 191 -18.17 -16.20 -1.03
N PHE A 192 -16.96 -16.74 -1.09
CA PHE A 192 -15.72 -16.10 -0.66
C PHE A 192 -14.87 -15.69 -1.86
N VAL A 193 -14.28 -14.51 -1.82
CA VAL A 193 -13.26 -14.11 -2.80
C VAL A 193 -11.89 -14.54 -2.31
N VAL A 194 -11.14 -15.20 -3.18
CA VAL A 194 -9.73 -15.54 -2.97
C VAL A 194 -8.89 -14.71 -3.94
N TYR A 195 -8.08 -13.81 -3.43
CA TYR A 195 -7.11 -13.07 -4.24
C TYR A 195 -5.70 -13.57 -3.93
N MET A 196 -5.12 -14.35 -4.83
CA MET A 196 -3.84 -15.01 -4.59
C MET A 196 -3.00 -15.04 -5.86
N LYS A 197 -1.70 -14.71 -5.76
CA LYS A 197 -0.76 -14.86 -6.89
C LYS A 197 -0.80 -16.30 -7.40
N PRO A 198 -0.72 -16.53 -8.73
CA PRO A 198 -0.82 -17.88 -9.31
C PRO A 198 0.15 -18.89 -8.69
N MET A 199 1.37 -18.46 -8.34
CA MET A 199 2.39 -19.32 -7.72
C MET A 199 1.98 -19.94 -6.37
N TYR A 200 1.02 -19.33 -5.67
CA TYR A 200 0.55 -19.82 -4.36
C TYR A 200 -0.75 -20.61 -4.45
N ARG A 201 -1.44 -20.60 -5.60
CA ARG A 201 -2.74 -21.26 -5.76
C ARG A 201 -2.69 -22.75 -5.53
N ALA A 202 -1.70 -23.43 -6.08
CA ALA A 202 -1.55 -24.89 -5.95
C ALA A 202 -1.52 -25.36 -4.50
N TRP A 203 -1.09 -24.54 -3.56
CA TRP A 203 -1.07 -24.86 -2.13
C TRP A 203 -2.40 -24.63 -1.45
N LEU A 204 -3.19 -23.67 -1.95
CA LEU A 204 -4.49 -23.33 -1.38
C LEU A 204 -5.62 -24.20 -1.95
N GLU A 205 -5.53 -24.58 -3.20
CA GLU A 205 -6.58 -25.37 -3.90
C GLU A 205 -7.04 -26.62 -3.15
N PRO A 206 -6.15 -27.50 -2.60
CA PRO A 206 -6.60 -28.67 -1.85
C PRO A 206 -7.41 -28.34 -0.60
N VAL A 207 -7.20 -27.17 -0.01
CA VAL A 207 -7.99 -26.70 1.14
C VAL A 207 -9.36 -26.19 0.68
N LEU A 208 -9.40 -25.44 -0.43
CA LEU A 208 -10.65 -24.93 -1.01
C LEU A 208 -11.53 -26.08 -1.47
N ASP A 209 -10.96 -27.12 -2.09
CA ASP A 209 -11.70 -28.31 -2.56
C ASP A 209 -12.40 -29.05 -1.42
N ARG A 210 -11.70 -29.22 -0.27
CA ARG A 210 -12.28 -29.83 0.94
C ARG A 210 -13.42 -29.02 1.54
N LEU A 211 -13.42 -27.69 1.34
CA LEU A 211 -14.43 -26.77 1.87
C LEU A 211 -15.61 -26.55 0.91
N GLY A 212 -15.54 -27.13 -0.30
CA GLY A 212 -16.51 -26.93 -1.39
C GLY A 212 -16.04 -25.83 -2.34
N ARG A 213 -15.34 -26.24 -3.40
CA ARG A 213 -14.68 -25.34 -4.36
C ARG A 213 -15.61 -24.29 -4.97
N GLU A 214 -16.88 -24.65 -5.13
CA GLU A 214 -17.92 -23.79 -5.69
C GLU A 214 -18.22 -22.53 -4.86
N LYS A 215 -17.87 -22.54 -3.57
CA LYS A 215 -18.02 -21.40 -2.65
C LYS A 215 -16.94 -20.33 -2.83
N PHE A 216 -15.94 -20.59 -3.68
CA PHE A 216 -14.78 -19.70 -3.80
C PHE A 216 -14.65 -19.14 -5.22
N ARG A 217 -14.45 -17.81 -5.33
CA ARG A 217 -14.10 -17.09 -6.57
C ARG A 217 -12.63 -16.69 -6.48
N VAL A 218 -11.80 -17.30 -7.33
CA VAL A 218 -10.33 -17.17 -7.26
C VAL A 218 -9.83 -16.16 -8.30
N PHE A 219 -9.14 -15.14 -7.81
CA PHE A 219 -8.53 -14.08 -8.62
C PHE A 219 -6.99 -14.16 -8.66
N PRO A 220 -6.34 -13.58 -9.71
CA PRO A 220 -6.97 -12.90 -10.84
C PRO A 220 -7.71 -13.87 -11.77
N ASP A 221 -8.92 -13.51 -12.16
CA ASP A 221 -9.69 -14.17 -13.21
C ASP A 221 -10.12 -13.10 -14.22
N ALA A 222 -9.77 -13.30 -15.49
CA ALA A 222 -10.08 -12.35 -16.55
C ALA A 222 -11.58 -12.28 -16.92
N LYS A 223 -12.39 -13.23 -16.46
CA LYS A 223 -13.83 -13.31 -16.78
C LYS A 223 -14.72 -12.56 -15.79
N GLU A 224 -14.22 -12.31 -14.57
CA GLU A 224 -14.99 -11.65 -13.51
C GLU A 224 -14.41 -10.30 -13.15
N ASP A 225 -15.28 -9.31 -12.88
CA ASP A 225 -14.87 -8.03 -12.30
C ASP A 225 -14.62 -8.19 -10.81
N TYR A 226 -13.35 -8.03 -10.40
CA TYR A 226 -12.92 -8.20 -9.01
C TYR A 226 -13.70 -7.29 -8.05
N ALA A 227 -13.92 -6.02 -8.41
CA ALA A 227 -14.56 -5.05 -7.52
C ALA A 227 -16.03 -5.43 -7.25
N THR A 228 -16.76 -5.83 -8.28
CA THR A 228 -18.14 -6.29 -8.16
C THR A 228 -18.23 -7.60 -7.38
N THR A 229 -17.35 -8.55 -7.69
CA THR A 229 -17.34 -9.86 -7.03
C THR A 229 -16.97 -9.71 -5.55
N LEU A 230 -16.00 -8.85 -5.20
CA LEU A 230 -15.67 -8.57 -3.80
C LEU A 230 -16.83 -7.88 -3.07
N ALA A 231 -17.47 -6.88 -3.68
CA ALA A 231 -18.59 -6.17 -3.07
C ALA A 231 -19.78 -7.08 -2.73
N ARG A 232 -19.99 -8.14 -3.51
CA ARG A 232 -21.05 -9.13 -3.33
C ARG A 232 -20.62 -10.38 -2.57
N SER A 233 -19.37 -10.49 -2.19
CA SER A 233 -18.85 -11.66 -1.45
C SER A 233 -19.25 -11.64 0.02
N ARG A 234 -18.96 -12.73 0.70
CA ARG A 234 -19.08 -12.82 2.15
C ARG A 234 -17.82 -12.37 2.88
N ALA A 235 -16.64 -12.72 2.33
CA ALA A 235 -15.35 -12.33 2.88
C ALA A 235 -14.26 -12.39 1.81
N LEU A 236 -13.08 -11.83 2.14
CA LEU A 236 -11.86 -11.93 1.34
C LEU A 236 -10.86 -12.88 1.99
N ILE A 237 -10.21 -13.72 1.19
CA ILE A 237 -9.04 -14.52 1.54
C ILE A 237 -7.89 -14.02 0.66
N ALA A 238 -6.83 -13.47 1.27
CA ALA A 238 -5.76 -12.83 0.50
C ALA A 238 -4.42 -12.81 1.27
N PRO A 239 -3.28 -12.53 0.61
CA PRO A 239 -2.07 -12.12 1.32
C PRO A 239 -2.35 -10.91 2.22
N ALA A 240 -1.58 -10.79 3.31
CA ALA A 240 -1.79 -9.74 4.31
C ALA A 240 -1.30 -8.34 3.85
N GLY A 241 -1.47 -8.02 2.57
CA GLY A 241 -1.21 -6.69 2.03
C GLY A 241 -2.25 -5.68 2.50
N HIS A 242 -1.79 -4.54 3.01
CA HIS A 242 -2.67 -3.50 3.56
C HIS A 242 -3.81 -3.09 2.61
N GLN A 243 -3.52 -2.91 1.31
CA GLN A 243 -4.52 -2.41 0.37
C GLN A 243 -5.70 -3.39 0.21
N SER A 244 -5.42 -4.69 0.05
CA SER A 244 -6.45 -5.73 -0.08
C SER A 244 -7.31 -5.83 1.18
N ILE A 245 -6.67 -5.79 2.36
CA ILE A 245 -7.39 -5.76 3.64
C ILE A 245 -8.28 -4.52 3.71
N SER A 246 -7.73 -3.35 3.42
CA SER A 246 -8.45 -2.07 3.49
C SER A 246 -9.65 -2.01 2.53
N GLU A 247 -9.49 -2.49 1.31
CA GLU A 247 -10.57 -2.54 0.30
C GLU A 247 -11.72 -3.45 0.76
N ALA A 248 -11.40 -4.62 1.32
CA ALA A 248 -12.42 -5.52 1.87
C ALA A 248 -13.13 -4.91 3.08
N LEU A 249 -12.38 -4.34 4.03
CA LEU A 249 -12.96 -3.72 5.24
C LEU A 249 -13.84 -2.51 4.90
N ALA A 250 -13.44 -1.69 3.91
CA ALA A 250 -14.27 -0.56 3.43
C ALA A 250 -15.60 -1.03 2.82
N LEU A 251 -15.63 -2.22 2.24
CA LEU A 251 -16.86 -2.88 1.77
C LEU A 251 -17.60 -3.66 2.89
N GLY A 252 -17.11 -3.62 4.12
CA GLY A 252 -17.70 -4.35 5.25
C GLY A 252 -17.46 -5.86 5.20
N LYS A 253 -16.40 -6.30 4.50
CA LYS A 253 -16.08 -7.73 4.34
C LYS A 253 -14.99 -8.14 5.32
N PRO A 254 -15.21 -9.16 6.15
CA PRO A 254 -14.16 -9.82 6.92
C PRO A 254 -13.02 -10.33 6.04
N VAL A 255 -11.82 -10.41 6.60
CA VAL A 255 -10.64 -10.86 5.86
C VAL A 255 -9.96 -12.02 6.56
N PHE A 256 -9.65 -13.08 5.81
CA PHE A 256 -8.66 -14.08 6.20
C PHE A 256 -7.33 -13.76 5.53
N ALA A 257 -6.35 -13.32 6.30
CA ALA A 257 -5.07 -12.86 5.80
C ALA A 257 -4.01 -13.97 5.83
N ILE A 258 -3.17 -14.06 4.80
CA ILE A 258 -2.09 -15.05 4.71
C ILE A 258 -0.78 -14.26 4.53
N PRO A 259 -0.06 -13.94 5.62
CA PRO A 259 1.18 -13.16 5.53
C PRO A 259 2.29 -13.96 4.85
N VAL A 260 3.02 -13.30 3.94
CA VAL A 260 4.24 -13.86 3.35
C VAL A 260 5.33 -13.87 4.41
N SER A 261 5.96 -15.03 4.60
CA SER A 261 7.04 -15.20 5.58
C SER A 261 8.19 -14.23 5.28
N GLY A 262 8.78 -13.66 6.33
CA GLY A 262 9.84 -12.67 6.19
C GLY A 262 9.38 -11.24 5.86
N GLN A 263 8.13 -11.03 5.47
CA GLN A 263 7.57 -9.68 5.28
C GLN A 263 6.94 -9.17 6.58
N TYR A 264 7.71 -8.46 7.39
CA TYR A 264 7.26 -7.97 8.70
C TYR A 264 6.02 -7.06 8.60
N GLU A 265 5.91 -6.23 7.58
CA GLU A 265 4.71 -5.40 7.36
C GLU A 265 3.45 -6.26 7.23
N GLN A 266 3.51 -7.35 6.44
CA GLN A 266 2.36 -8.24 6.27
C GLN A 266 2.02 -8.98 7.56
N LEU A 267 3.02 -9.43 8.32
CA LEU A 267 2.80 -10.03 9.62
C LEU A 267 2.13 -9.05 10.57
N LEU A 268 2.59 -7.80 10.61
CA LEU A 268 2.00 -6.73 11.42
C LEU A 268 0.54 -6.47 11.01
N ASN A 269 0.26 -6.35 9.71
CA ASN A 269 -1.09 -6.17 9.20
C ASN A 269 -2.01 -7.32 9.63
N ALA A 270 -1.54 -8.57 9.54
CA ALA A 270 -2.30 -9.75 9.92
C ALA A 270 -2.60 -9.80 11.42
N GLN A 271 -1.60 -9.50 12.27
CA GLN A 271 -1.79 -9.41 13.71
C GLN A 271 -2.79 -8.33 14.08
N LYS A 272 -2.66 -7.14 13.47
CA LYS A 272 -3.56 -6.01 13.70
C LYS A 272 -4.98 -6.28 13.20
N LEU A 273 -5.14 -7.01 12.11
CA LEU A 273 -6.43 -7.47 11.64
C LEU A 273 -7.13 -8.37 12.67
N ARG A 274 -6.42 -9.35 13.25
CA ARG A 274 -6.96 -10.21 14.31
C ARG A 274 -7.29 -9.43 15.58
N GLU A 275 -6.38 -8.56 16.03
CA GLU A 275 -6.58 -7.71 17.20
C GLU A 275 -7.82 -6.80 17.08
N SER A 276 -8.12 -6.31 15.87
CA SER A 276 -9.30 -5.49 15.60
C SER A 276 -10.62 -6.26 15.64
N GLY A 277 -10.58 -7.59 15.54
CA GLY A 277 -11.76 -8.42 15.36
C GLY A 277 -12.38 -8.33 13.95
N PHE A 278 -11.66 -7.79 12.95
CA PHE A 278 -12.18 -7.66 11.58
C PHE A 278 -11.88 -8.87 10.70
N GLY A 279 -11.16 -9.84 11.23
CA GLY A 279 -10.77 -11.05 10.55
C GLY A 279 -9.75 -11.86 11.32
N ASP A 280 -9.15 -12.81 10.63
CA ASP A 280 -8.14 -13.69 11.20
C ASP A 280 -7.01 -13.93 10.20
N TYR A 281 -5.95 -14.63 10.63
CA TYR A 281 -4.84 -14.98 9.77
C TYR A 281 -4.20 -16.31 10.14
N ALA A 282 -3.54 -16.92 9.18
CA ALA A 282 -2.62 -18.02 9.40
C ALA A 282 -1.47 -17.97 8.40
N ASP A 283 -0.35 -18.59 8.73
CA ASP A 283 0.67 -18.96 7.77
C ASP A 283 0.21 -20.12 6.88
N PHE A 284 0.93 -20.37 5.79
CA PHE A 284 0.57 -21.41 4.83
C PHE A 284 0.48 -22.81 5.43
N ALA A 285 1.27 -23.12 6.46
CA ALA A 285 1.26 -24.44 7.10
C ALA A 285 -0.04 -24.71 7.87
N ASN A 286 -0.68 -23.66 8.36
CA ASN A 286 -1.85 -23.73 9.26
C ASN A 286 -3.19 -23.39 8.57
N ILE A 287 -3.20 -23.05 7.27
CA ILE A 287 -4.43 -22.66 6.54
C ILE A 287 -5.50 -23.75 6.64
N ALA A 288 -5.13 -25.02 6.52
CA ALA A 288 -6.08 -26.13 6.49
C ALA A 288 -6.95 -26.23 7.76
N THR A 289 -6.44 -25.75 8.89
CA THR A 289 -7.17 -25.72 10.17
C THR A 289 -7.79 -24.33 10.43
N ALA A 290 -7.07 -23.26 10.12
CA ALA A 290 -7.49 -21.91 10.48
C ALA A 290 -8.60 -21.36 9.57
N LEU A 291 -8.58 -21.67 8.26
CA LEU A 291 -9.59 -21.18 7.33
C LEU A 291 -11.00 -21.72 7.64
N PRO A 292 -11.22 -23.02 7.94
CA PRO A 292 -12.52 -23.51 8.42
C PRO A 292 -12.98 -22.82 9.71
N ALA A 293 -12.09 -22.58 10.65
CA ALA A 293 -12.42 -21.87 11.90
C ALA A 293 -12.86 -20.43 11.62
N PHE A 294 -12.15 -19.71 10.76
CA PHE A 294 -12.54 -18.37 10.31
C PHE A 294 -13.93 -18.36 9.67
N ILE A 295 -14.21 -19.31 8.77
CA ILE A 295 -15.53 -19.42 8.11
C ILE A 295 -16.64 -19.68 9.14
N GLY A 296 -16.37 -20.50 10.15
CA GLY A 296 -17.31 -20.76 11.26
C GLY A 296 -17.61 -19.52 12.11
N ALA A 297 -16.61 -18.69 12.35
CA ALA A 297 -16.70 -17.47 13.17
C ALA A 297 -17.06 -16.20 12.36
N ILE A 298 -17.40 -16.30 11.09
CA ILE A 298 -17.52 -15.15 10.17
C ILE A 298 -18.53 -14.11 10.65
N HIS A 299 -19.60 -14.52 11.33
CA HIS A 299 -20.62 -13.63 11.85
C HIS A 299 -20.08 -12.67 12.92
N ASP A 300 -19.14 -13.12 13.73
CA ASP A 300 -18.53 -12.30 14.79
C ASP A 300 -17.69 -11.18 14.17
N PHE A 301 -16.94 -11.48 13.12
CA PHE A 301 -16.17 -10.49 12.36
C PHE A 301 -17.07 -9.48 11.62
N GLU A 302 -18.16 -9.97 10.96
CA GLU A 302 -19.17 -9.11 10.33
C GLU A 302 -19.75 -8.12 11.36
N THR A 303 -20.06 -8.60 12.56
CA THR A 303 -20.63 -7.80 13.66
C THR A 303 -19.62 -6.75 14.16
N ALA A 304 -18.36 -7.12 14.34
CA ALA A 304 -17.31 -6.20 14.77
C ALA A 304 -17.10 -5.05 13.76
N ILE A 305 -17.06 -5.37 12.46
CA ILE A 305 -16.94 -4.37 11.39
C ILE A 305 -18.17 -3.44 11.40
N ALA A 306 -19.39 -3.99 11.49
CA ALA A 306 -20.62 -3.21 11.49
C ALA A 306 -20.67 -2.23 12.68
N ARG A 307 -20.30 -2.68 13.87
CA ARG A 307 -20.21 -1.83 15.08
C ARG A 307 -19.22 -0.69 14.90
N THR A 308 -18.04 -0.97 14.34
CA THR A 308 -17.01 0.06 14.11
C THR A 308 -17.48 1.10 13.09
N ARG A 309 -18.15 0.69 12.02
CA ARG A 309 -18.72 1.60 11.02
C ARG A 309 -19.83 2.48 11.59
N LEU A 310 -20.71 1.95 12.44
CA LEU A 310 -21.76 2.71 13.11
C LEU A 310 -21.21 3.73 14.11
N ALA A 311 -20.05 3.47 14.72
CA ALA A 311 -19.40 4.40 15.63
C ALA A 311 -18.83 5.65 14.89
N GLY A 312 -18.69 5.60 13.58
CA GLY A 312 -18.28 6.70 12.68
C GLY A 312 -16.97 7.35 13.09
N THR A 313 -16.81 8.63 12.74
CA THR A 313 -15.58 9.41 13.01
C THR A 313 -15.23 9.55 14.50
N ARG A 314 -16.14 9.27 15.43
CA ARG A 314 -15.81 9.14 16.86
C ARG A 314 -14.87 7.96 17.11
N ALA A 315 -14.98 6.90 16.31
CA ALA A 315 -14.07 5.75 16.35
C ALA A 315 -12.67 6.06 15.81
N PHE A 316 -12.46 7.18 15.12
CA PHE A 316 -11.12 7.58 14.63
C PHE A 316 -10.13 7.93 15.76
N ARG A 317 -10.60 8.16 16.98
CA ARG A 317 -9.75 8.13 18.18
C ARG A 317 -9.48 6.71 18.68
N ALA A 318 -10.20 5.69 18.15
CA ALA A 318 -9.87 4.30 18.36
C ALA A 318 -8.68 3.90 17.44
N ALA A 319 -7.89 2.94 17.89
CA ALA A 319 -6.72 2.45 17.16
C ALA A 319 -7.04 1.84 15.78
N TRP A 320 -8.32 1.70 15.41
CA TRP A 320 -8.79 0.96 14.22
C TRP A 320 -9.85 1.72 13.43
N THR A 321 -9.80 1.61 12.08
CA THR A 321 -10.84 2.10 11.20
C THR A 321 -11.02 1.20 9.98
N CYS A 322 -12.26 0.94 9.61
CA CYS A 322 -12.63 0.26 8.36
C CYS A 322 -13.26 1.21 7.33
N GLU A 323 -13.29 2.53 7.61
CA GLU A 323 -13.89 3.51 6.72
C GLU A 323 -12.94 3.95 5.61
N ASP A 324 -13.50 4.21 4.43
CA ASP A 324 -12.78 4.91 3.35
C ASP A 324 -12.51 6.36 3.74
N GLN A 325 -11.25 6.76 3.75
CA GLN A 325 -10.83 8.12 4.05
C GLN A 325 -10.08 8.80 2.89
N THR A 326 -10.35 8.39 1.66
CA THR A 326 -9.67 8.91 0.47
C THR A 326 -9.83 10.43 0.34
N PHE A 327 -11.02 10.97 0.55
CA PHE A 327 -11.26 12.42 0.50
C PHE A 327 -10.49 13.15 1.60
N ARG A 328 -10.44 12.61 2.81
CA ARG A 328 -9.65 13.17 3.90
C ARG A 328 -8.15 13.18 3.56
N ALA A 329 -7.65 12.10 2.99
CA ALA A 329 -6.27 12.02 2.53
C ALA A 329 -5.98 13.06 1.44
N ALA A 330 -6.88 13.23 0.46
CA ALA A 330 -6.75 14.26 -0.57
C ALA A 330 -6.72 15.68 0.03
N CYS A 331 -7.59 15.99 0.98
CA CYS A 331 -7.54 17.29 1.70
C CYS A 331 -6.20 17.48 2.45
N MET A 332 -5.64 16.45 3.06
CA MET A 332 -4.33 16.55 3.70
C MET A 332 -3.21 16.81 2.68
N VAL A 333 -3.29 16.24 1.49
CA VAL A 333 -2.38 16.53 0.37
C VAL A 333 -2.53 17.97 -0.09
N GLU A 334 -3.77 18.45 -0.31
CA GLU A 334 -4.05 19.83 -0.70
C GLU A 334 -3.52 20.84 0.33
N ASN A 335 -3.73 20.58 1.62
CA ASN A 335 -3.21 21.43 2.69
C ASN A 335 -1.67 21.50 2.63
N PHE A 336 -0.99 20.38 2.39
CA PHE A 336 0.46 20.38 2.20
C PHE A 336 0.89 21.18 0.98
N ILE A 337 0.17 21.07 -0.14
CA ILE A 337 0.44 21.84 -1.35
C ILE A 337 0.32 23.34 -1.08
N ILE A 338 -0.73 23.78 -0.39
CA ILE A 338 -0.95 25.18 -0.01
C ILE A 338 0.16 25.67 0.94
N GLU A 339 0.44 24.94 2.02
CA GLU A 339 1.48 25.28 2.98
C GLU A 339 2.86 25.38 2.33
N SER A 340 3.18 24.49 1.40
CA SER A 340 4.46 24.49 0.69
C SER A 340 4.71 25.74 -0.16
N ARG A 341 3.65 26.46 -0.53
CA ARG A 341 3.74 27.76 -1.23
C ARG A 341 4.04 28.89 -0.28
N ILE A 342 3.55 28.82 0.95
CA ILE A 342 3.62 29.90 1.95
C ILE A 342 4.93 29.79 2.75
N ARG A 343 5.53 28.60 2.81
CA ARG A 343 6.75 28.32 3.60
C ARG A 343 7.99 28.20 2.71
N PRO A 344 8.67 29.30 2.40
CA PRO A 344 9.86 29.28 1.53
C PRO A 344 11.02 28.48 2.10
N GLU A 345 11.09 28.22 3.42
CA GLU A 345 12.10 27.39 4.06
C GLU A 345 12.08 25.92 3.58
N TRP A 346 10.95 25.40 3.12
CA TRP A 346 10.89 24.06 2.53
C TRP A 346 11.59 23.97 1.19
N ARG A 347 11.67 25.09 0.46
CA ARG A 347 12.40 25.22 -0.81
C ARG A 347 13.91 25.40 -0.62
N ARG A 348 14.38 25.86 0.57
CA ARG A 348 15.78 26.20 0.85
C ARG A 348 16.57 25.13 1.58
N ARG A 349 15.98 23.99 1.97
CA ARG A 349 16.71 22.93 2.67
C ARG A 349 17.71 22.28 1.71
N ASN A 350 18.94 22.67 1.91
CA ASN A 350 20.25 22.37 1.35
C ASN A 350 20.31 21.31 0.22
N PRO A 351 20.46 21.70 -1.06
CA PRO A 351 20.56 20.77 -2.17
C PRO A 351 21.83 19.88 -2.12
N ALA A 352 22.87 20.28 -1.41
CA ALA A 352 24.12 19.51 -1.31
C ALA A 352 23.97 18.17 -0.55
N LEU A 353 23.07 18.09 0.45
CA LEU A 353 22.81 16.86 1.22
C LEU A 353 22.03 15.81 0.41
N ALA A 354 21.31 16.21 -0.63
CA ALA A 354 20.56 15.29 -1.46
C ALA A 354 21.42 14.42 -2.38
N LEU A 355 22.68 14.84 -2.63
CA LEU A 355 23.60 14.18 -3.56
C LEU A 355 24.69 13.37 -2.83
N LEU A 356 24.82 13.46 -1.52
CA LEU A 356 25.81 12.67 -0.78
C LEU A 356 25.43 11.18 -0.80
N PRO A 357 26.36 10.27 -1.15
CA PRO A 357 26.14 8.84 -1.04
C PRO A 357 26.13 8.48 0.45
N GLY A 358 25.08 7.80 0.87
CA GLY A 358 25.10 6.94 2.04
C GLY A 358 25.46 7.58 3.36
N LEU A 359 24.49 7.66 4.22
CA LEU A 359 24.71 7.31 5.62
C LEU A 359 23.85 6.05 5.85
N PHE A 360 24.57 4.93 5.95
CA PHE A 360 24.05 3.68 6.48
C PHE A 360 23.56 3.86 7.90
#